data_6e79c22f9298ea797616bff5cf2f916d
#
_entry.id   6e79c22f9298ea797616bff5cf2f916d
#
_cell.length_a   1.000
_cell.length_b   1.000
_cell.length_c   1.000
_cell.angle_alpha   90.00
_cell.angle_beta   90.00
_cell.angle_gamma   90.00
#
_symmetry.space_group_name_H-M   'P 1'
#
loop_
_entity.id
_entity.type
_entity.pdbx_description
1 polymer ?
#
loop_
_entity_poly.entity_id
_entity_poly.type
_entity_poly.pdbx_seq_one_letter_code
_entity_poly.pdbx_strand_id
1 'polypeptide(L)'
;MKKTIGLITCNYSSKNTEISNDVRPIASMPFLGRYRLVDFALSNLMNCGIRTVGMIMPFNYRSLIDHIGSGKAWGLDRKNGGLFILPGSAFGTSRTGARFLLRDLMTNRIYLERSTSDYVIYSSANFVYNFDLDKMGEYHIESGADITVLCNEAQGYNADATAFEVDDDGRVIGVHNS
;
A
#
# COMPACT_ATOMS: atom_id res chain seq x y z
N MET A 1 9.72 6.80 -13.89
CA MET A 1 9.99 7.32 -12.51
C MET A 1 11.45 7.20 -12.15
N LYS A 2 12.05 8.27 -11.60
CA LYS A 2 13.40 8.22 -11.02
C LYS A 2 13.38 7.24 -9.85
N LYS A 3 14.48 6.51 -9.65
CA LYS A 3 14.80 5.62 -8.51
C LYS A 3 13.72 5.53 -7.40
N THR A 4 12.65 4.78 -7.68
CA THR A 4 11.50 4.63 -6.78
C THR A 4 11.30 3.16 -6.44
N ILE A 5 11.02 2.87 -5.17
CA ILE A 5 10.59 1.55 -4.71
C ILE A 5 9.12 1.58 -4.31
N GLY A 6 8.48 0.43 -4.37
CA GLY A 6 7.12 0.23 -3.90
C GLY A 6 7.09 -0.38 -2.50
N LEU A 7 6.13 0.03 -1.70
CA LEU A 7 5.80 -0.60 -0.44
C LEU A 7 4.29 -0.81 -0.38
N ILE A 8 3.88 -2.08 -0.29
CA ILE A 8 2.46 -2.46 -0.23
C ILE A 8 2.15 -2.97 1.18
N THR A 9 1.11 -2.43 1.80
CA THR A 9 0.58 -3.00 3.05
C THR A 9 -0.57 -3.94 2.74
N CYS A 10 -0.50 -5.14 3.31
CA CYS A 10 -1.52 -6.18 3.20
C CYS A 10 -2.18 -6.51 4.55
N ASN A 11 -1.77 -5.84 5.62
CA ASN A 11 -2.16 -6.11 7.01
C ASN A 11 -3.31 -5.23 7.52
N TYR A 12 -4.02 -4.58 6.62
CA TYR A 12 -5.20 -3.80 6.98
C TYR A 12 -6.37 -4.69 7.33
N SER A 13 -7.09 -4.34 8.40
CA SER A 13 -8.38 -4.91 8.75
C SER A 13 -9.42 -3.82 8.90
N SER A 14 -10.61 -4.01 8.34
CA SER A 14 -11.75 -3.12 8.54
C SER A 14 -12.69 -3.72 9.59
N LYS A 15 -13.23 -2.89 10.47
CA LYS A 15 -14.24 -3.31 11.45
C LYS A 15 -15.57 -3.67 10.80
N ASN A 16 -15.84 -3.09 9.63
CA ASN A 16 -17.13 -3.16 8.95
C ASN A 16 -17.22 -4.25 7.89
N THR A 17 -16.19 -5.07 7.72
CA THR A 17 -16.30 -6.23 6.84
C THR A 17 -16.92 -7.38 7.63
N GLU A 18 -18.13 -7.78 7.27
CA GLU A 18 -18.81 -9.01 7.73
C GLU A 18 -18.02 -10.27 7.38
N ILE A 19 -16.95 -10.11 6.64
CA ILE A 19 -16.04 -11.17 6.21
C ILE A 19 -15.04 -11.38 7.33
N SER A 20 -15.06 -12.57 7.91
CA SER A 20 -14.11 -12.99 8.94
C SER A 20 -12.67 -12.85 8.41
N ASN A 21 -12.00 -11.76 8.78
CA ASN A 21 -10.60 -11.50 8.46
C ASN A 21 -9.65 -12.48 9.19
N ASP A 22 -10.18 -13.30 10.08
CA ASP A 22 -9.39 -14.24 10.90
C ASP A 22 -8.77 -15.35 10.06
N VAL A 23 -9.41 -15.73 8.96
CA VAL A 23 -8.95 -16.82 8.09
C VAL A 23 -8.09 -16.31 6.93
N ARG A 24 -8.47 -15.18 6.32
CA ARG A 24 -7.78 -14.64 5.16
C ARG A 24 -7.68 -13.12 5.23
N PRO A 25 -6.53 -12.53 4.85
CA PRO A 25 -6.42 -11.08 4.76
C PRO A 25 -7.28 -10.52 3.62
N ILE A 26 -7.79 -9.30 3.79
CA ILE A 26 -8.58 -8.59 2.77
C ILE A 26 -7.84 -8.55 1.44
N ALA A 27 -6.54 -8.28 1.46
CA ALA A 27 -5.69 -8.26 0.27
C ALA A 27 -5.73 -9.54 -0.58
N SER A 28 -6.08 -10.70 0.04
CA SER A 28 -6.21 -11.98 -0.66
C SER A 28 -7.62 -12.30 -1.14
N MET A 29 -8.57 -11.38 -0.95
CA MET A 29 -9.95 -11.59 -1.36
C MET A 29 -10.09 -11.64 -2.88
N PRO A 30 -10.86 -12.62 -3.40
CA PRO A 30 -11.16 -12.69 -4.83
C PRO A 30 -11.93 -11.46 -5.29
N PHE A 31 -11.55 -10.94 -6.45
CA PHE A 31 -12.20 -9.83 -7.12
C PHE A 31 -12.36 -10.18 -8.61
N LEU A 32 -13.56 -9.96 -9.15
CA LEU A 32 -13.91 -10.29 -10.54
C LEU A 32 -13.55 -11.74 -10.94
N GLY A 33 -13.72 -12.70 -10.02
CA GLY A 33 -13.57 -14.13 -10.23
C GLY A 33 -12.13 -14.66 -10.31
N ARG A 34 -11.23 -13.96 -10.98
CA ARG A 34 -9.85 -14.42 -11.23
C ARG A 34 -8.79 -13.71 -10.38
N TYR A 35 -9.00 -12.44 -10.12
CA TYR A 35 -8.03 -11.58 -9.45
C TYR A 35 -8.23 -11.57 -7.94
N ARG A 36 -7.24 -11.08 -7.22
CA ARG A 36 -7.33 -10.70 -5.82
C ARG A 36 -7.02 -9.22 -5.66
N LEU A 37 -7.43 -8.60 -4.58
CA LEU A 37 -7.22 -7.16 -4.39
C LEU A 37 -5.75 -6.76 -4.49
N VAL A 38 -4.84 -7.59 -3.99
CA VAL A 38 -3.39 -7.36 -4.06
C VAL A 38 -2.86 -7.24 -5.50
N ASP A 39 -3.51 -7.90 -6.47
CA ASP A 39 -3.06 -7.90 -7.86
C ASP A 39 -3.12 -6.49 -8.47
N PHE A 40 -4.10 -5.69 -8.06
CA PHE A 40 -4.26 -4.31 -8.53
C PHE A 40 -3.16 -3.41 -8.00
N ALA A 41 -2.84 -3.51 -6.71
CA ALA A 41 -1.74 -2.74 -6.12
C ALA A 41 -0.39 -3.08 -6.78
N LEU A 42 -0.10 -4.38 -6.99
CA LEU A 42 1.09 -4.83 -7.68
C LEU A 42 1.13 -4.33 -9.13
N SER A 43 0.01 -4.48 -9.87
CA SER A 43 -0.08 -4.08 -11.27
C SER A 43 0.12 -2.57 -11.45
N ASN A 44 -0.45 -1.74 -10.57
CA ASN A 44 -0.27 -0.30 -10.61
C ASN A 44 1.21 0.10 -10.47
N LEU A 45 1.94 -0.51 -9.52
CA LEU A 45 3.37 -0.28 -9.37
C LEU A 45 4.17 -0.73 -10.59
N MET A 46 3.83 -1.91 -11.14
CA MET A 46 4.52 -2.45 -12.32
C MET A 46 4.31 -1.60 -13.57
N ASN A 47 3.10 -1.08 -13.76
CA ASN A 47 2.76 -0.21 -14.88
C ASN A 47 3.59 1.07 -14.90
N CYS A 48 3.97 1.58 -13.72
CA CYS A 48 4.86 2.74 -13.57
C CYS A 48 6.36 2.39 -13.57
N GLY A 49 6.70 1.18 -13.98
CA GLY A 49 8.10 0.75 -14.10
C GLY A 49 8.81 0.42 -12.78
N ILE A 50 8.11 0.40 -11.65
CA ILE A 50 8.70 0.02 -10.37
C ILE A 50 8.99 -1.48 -10.37
N ARG A 51 10.21 -1.87 -10.01
CA ARG A 51 10.68 -3.27 -10.07
C ARG A 51 11.26 -3.78 -8.75
N THR A 52 11.09 -3.01 -7.69
CA THR A 52 11.47 -3.38 -6.32
C THR A 52 10.28 -3.08 -5.43
N VAL A 53 9.67 -4.11 -4.87
CA VAL A 53 8.45 -3.98 -4.08
C VAL A 53 8.58 -4.75 -2.79
N GLY A 54 8.39 -4.06 -1.67
CA GLY A 54 8.22 -4.66 -0.35
C GLY A 54 6.73 -4.87 -0.07
N MET A 55 6.38 -6.01 0.48
CA MET A 55 5.02 -6.32 0.89
C MET A 55 4.98 -6.61 2.39
N ILE A 56 4.33 -5.73 3.15
CA ILE A 56 4.10 -5.92 4.57
C ILE A 56 2.96 -6.91 4.77
N MET A 57 3.29 -8.08 5.31
CA MET A 57 2.37 -9.21 5.41
C MET A 57 1.58 -9.21 6.72
N PRO A 58 0.30 -9.57 6.70
CA PRO A 58 -0.48 -9.82 7.90
C PRO A 58 -0.08 -11.13 8.57
N PHE A 59 -0.57 -11.41 9.78
CA PHE A 59 -0.33 -12.67 10.49
C PHE A 59 -0.87 -13.90 9.73
N ASN A 60 -1.98 -13.76 9.01
CA ASN A 60 -2.65 -14.81 8.23
C ASN A 60 -2.26 -14.82 6.75
N TYR A 61 -1.00 -14.54 6.47
CA TYR A 61 -0.43 -14.27 5.13
C TYR A 61 -0.43 -15.45 4.16
N ARG A 62 -0.69 -16.68 4.61
CA ARG A 62 -0.48 -17.90 3.81
C ARG A 62 -1.18 -17.84 2.45
N SER A 63 -2.44 -17.44 2.42
CA SER A 63 -3.19 -17.33 1.16
C SER A 63 -2.66 -16.26 0.20
N LEU A 64 -1.96 -15.25 0.72
CA LEU A 64 -1.27 -14.25 -0.11
C LEU A 64 -0.01 -14.85 -0.73
N ILE A 65 0.83 -15.51 0.06
CA ILE A 65 2.07 -16.16 -0.43
C ILE A 65 1.73 -17.22 -1.48
N ASP A 66 0.72 -18.06 -1.23
CA ASP A 66 0.30 -19.09 -2.18
C ASP A 66 -0.16 -18.48 -3.52
N HIS A 67 -0.74 -17.29 -3.50
CA HIS A 67 -1.20 -16.61 -4.71
C HIS A 67 -0.07 -15.87 -5.45
N ILE A 68 0.75 -15.13 -4.72
CA ILE A 68 1.78 -14.25 -5.29
C ILE A 68 3.00 -15.07 -5.74
N GLY A 69 3.32 -16.14 -5.02
CA GLY A 69 4.50 -16.96 -5.23
C GLY A 69 5.77 -16.13 -5.19
N SER A 70 6.62 -16.27 -6.20
CA SER A 70 7.86 -15.48 -6.37
C SER A 70 7.62 -14.09 -6.99
N GLY A 71 6.39 -13.69 -7.25
CA GLY A 71 6.08 -12.46 -7.98
C GLY A 71 6.31 -12.57 -9.50
N LYS A 72 6.45 -13.77 -10.04
CA LYS A 72 6.75 -14.01 -11.47
C LYS A 72 5.70 -13.40 -12.40
N ALA A 73 4.42 -13.44 -12.01
CA ALA A 73 3.32 -12.86 -12.81
C ALA A 73 3.51 -11.36 -13.07
N TRP A 74 4.25 -10.67 -12.19
CA TRP A 74 4.56 -9.24 -12.29
C TRP A 74 6.03 -8.97 -12.66
N GLY A 75 6.78 -10.01 -13.03
CA GLY A 75 8.21 -9.89 -13.35
C GLY A 75 9.06 -9.43 -12.17
N LEU A 76 8.68 -9.81 -10.95
CA LEU A 76 9.38 -9.49 -9.72
C LEU A 76 10.31 -10.61 -9.23
N ASP A 77 10.45 -11.71 -9.97
CA ASP A 77 11.36 -12.83 -9.70
C ASP A 77 12.79 -12.51 -10.21
N ARG A 78 13.38 -11.43 -9.67
CA ARG A 78 14.63 -10.85 -10.19
C ARG A 78 15.79 -11.00 -9.20
N LYS A 79 17.03 -11.03 -9.73
CA LYS A 79 18.26 -10.98 -8.92
C LYS A 79 18.47 -9.61 -8.28
N ASN A 80 18.17 -8.52 -9.02
CA ASN A 80 18.32 -7.15 -8.56
C ASN A 80 16.93 -6.52 -8.46
N GLY A 81 16.55 -6.09 -7.26
CA GLY A 81 15.19 -5.69 -6.96
C GLY A 81 14.28 -6.90 -6.73
N GLY A 82 13.05 -6.84 -7.21
CA GLY A 82 12.10 -7.93 -7.09
C GLY A 82 11.16 -7.79 -5.90
N LEU A 83 10.57 -8.90 -5.50
CA LEU A 83 9.60 -8.98 -4.42
C LEU A 83 10.29 -9.28 -3.08
N PHE A 84 10.00 -8.44 -2.09
CA PHE A 84 10.44 -8.60 -0.71
C PHE A 84 9.25 -8.84 0.20
N ILE A 85 9.26 -9.95 0.91
CA ILE A 85 8.27 -10.26 1.93
C ILE A 85 8.74 -9.67 3.25
N LEU A 86 7.97 -8.73 3.77
CA LEU A 86 8.28 -7.97 4.98
C LEU A 86 7.34 -8.40 6.10
N PRO A 87 7.86 -8.69 7.30
CA PRO A 87 7.01 -9.04 8.43
C PRO A 87 6.17 -7.83 8.85
N GLY A 88 4.86 -7.99 8.87
CA GLY A 88 3.97 -7.07 9.59
C GLY A 88 4.05 -7.32 11.08
N SER A 89 3.56 -6.38 11.90
CA SER A 89 3.48 -6.60 13.34
C SER A 89 2.59 -7.81 13.61
N ALA A 90 3.17 -8.89 14.11
CA ALA A 90 2.43 -10.11 14.49
C ALA A 90 1.40 -9.82 15.59
N PHE A 91 1.58 -8.73 16.30
CA PHE A 91 0.70 -8.23 17.36
C PHE A 91 -0.24 -7.12 16.88
N GLY A 92 -0.21 -6.79 15.60
CA GLY A 92 -1.13 -5.86 14.95
C GLY A 92 -2.52 -6.45 14.70
N THR A 93 -2.91 -7.42 15.48
CA THR A 93 -4.32 -7.71 15.75
C THR A 93 -4.91 -6.55 16.56
N SER A 94 -4.65 -5.36 16.10
CA SER A 94 -5.47 -4.25 16.48
C SER A 94 -6.85 -4.54 15.89
N ARG A 95 -7.69 -5.14 16.71
CA ARG A 95 -9.14 -5.20 16.50
C ARG A 95 -9.74 -3.80 16.35
N THR A 96 -8.91 -2.79 16.43
CA THR A 96 -9.25 -1.36 16.37
C THR A 96 -9.20 -0.77 14.98
N GLY A 97 -9.08 -1.58 13.90
CA GLY A 97 -9.14 -1.06 12.54
C GLY A 97 -7.99 -0.11 12.16
N ALA A 98 -6.83 -0.25 12.80
CA ALA A 98 -5.67 0.57 12.46
C ALA A 98 -5.29 0.37 10.99
N ARG A 99 -5.28 1.46 10.24
CA ARG A 99 -5.13 1.47 8.78
C ARG A 99 -3.69 1.30 8.33
N PHE A 100 -2.79 1.85 9.10
CA PHE A 100 -1.35 1.80 8.87
C PHE A 100 -0.65 1.93 10.23
N LEU A 101 0.30 1.07 10.46
CA LEU A 101 1.09 1.15 11.67
C LEU A 101 2.48 1.66 11.33
N LEU A 102 2.82 2.84 11.82
CA LEU A 102 4.18 3.38 11.74
C LEU A 102 5.21 2.36 12.28
N ARG A 103 4.79 1.52 13.22
CA ARG A 103 5.58 0.39 13.72
C ARG A 103 6.02 -0.56 12.62
N ASP A 104 5.16 -0.85 11.63
CA ASP A 104 5.50 -1.75 10.53
C ASP A 104 6.58 -1.15 9.63
N LEU A 105 6.54 0.16 9.39
CA LEU A 105 7.63 0.87 8.72
C LEU A 105 8.92 0.81 9.52
N MET A 106 8.86 1.11 10.81
CA MET A 106 10.04 1.10 11.69
C MET A 106 10.66 -0.29 11.80
N THR A 107 9.85 -1.34 11.89
CA THR A 107 10.31 -2.72 11.90
C THR A 107 11.02 -3.10 10.60
N ASN A 108 10.55 -2.57 9.48
CA ASN A 108 11.05 -2.87 8.15
C ASN A 108 11.98 -1.77 7.59
N ARG A 109 12.45 -0.83 8.41
CA ARG A 109 13.29 0.30 7.97
C ARG A 109 14.50 -0.12 7.16
N ILE A 110 15.08 -1.30 7.44
CA ILE A 110 16.22 -1.86 6.69
C ILE A 110 15.90 -2.03 5.21
N TYR A 111 14.65 -2.34 4.84
CA TYR A 111 14.23 -2.40 3.45
C TYR A 111 14.40 -1.04 2.76
N LEU A 112 14.04 0.03 3.44
CA LEU A 112 14.16 1.40 2.94
C LEU A 112 15.63 1.84 2.92
N GLU A 113 16.37 1.63 4.00
CA GLU A 113 17.76 2.06 4.17
C GLU A 113 18.73 1.37 3.20
N ARG A 114 18.47 0.12 2.83
CA ARG A 114 19.26 -0.62 1.82
C ARG A 114 18.92 -0.24 0.39
N SER A 115 17.85 0.46 0.18
CA SER A 115 17.48 0.96 -1.12
C SER A 115 18.38 2.13 -1.53
N THR A 116 18.76 2.16 -2.80
CA THR A 116 19.38 3.34 -3.43
C THR A 116 18.34 4.27 -4.07
N SER A 117 17.08 4.07 -3.74
CA SER A 117 15.96 4.83 -4.27
C SER A 117 15.74 6.11 -3.49
N ASP A 118 15.38 7.16 -4.21
CA ASP A 118 15.16 8.49 -3.62
C ASP A 118 13.71 8.63 -3.12
N TYR A 119 12.81 7.80 -3.67
CA TYR A 119 11.38 7.87 -3.39
C TYR A 119 10.79 6.52 -3.05
N VAL A 120 9.70 6.54 -2.28
CA VAL A 120 8.90 5.38 -1.92
C VAL A 120 7.45 5.65 -2.29
N ILE A 121 6.82 4.77 -3.09
CA ILE A 121 5.37 4.75 -3.22
C ILE A 121 4.81 3.76 -2.20
N TYR A 122 4.01 4.30 -1.30
CA TYR A 122 3.24 3.51 -0.37
C TYR A 122 1.83 3.27 -0.91
N SER A 123 1.39 2.01 -0.93
CA SER A 123 0.05 1.61 -1.38
C SER A 123 -0.55 0.58 -0.43
N SER A 124 -1.87 0.59 -0.33
CA SER A 124 -2.61 -0.46 0.36
C SER A 124 -3.18 -1.45 -0.64
N ALA A 125 -3.23 -2.74 -0.27
CA ALA A 125 -3.83 -3.80 -1.06
C ALA A 125 -5.31 -4.07 -0.71
N ASN A 126 -6.00 -3.13 -0.08
CA ASN A 126 -7.38 -3.32 0.40
C ASN A 126 -8.44 -2.70 -0.50
N PHE A 127 -8.04 -1.93 -1.48
CA PHE A 127 -8.94 -1.27 -2.43
C PHE A 127 -8.35 -1.27 -3.82
N VAL A 128 -9.23 -1.16 -4.79
CA VAL A 128 -8.87 -1.06 -6.20
C VAL A 128 -8.90 0.40 -6.61
N TYR A 129 -7.83 0.86 -7.24
CA TYR A 129 -7.76 2.18 -7.83
C TYR A 129 -7.08 2.11 -9.20
N ASN A 130 -7.43 3.06 -10.05
CA ASN A 130 -6.78 3.27 -11.33
C ASN A 130 -6.32 4.71 -11.40
N PHE A 131 -5.02 4.92 -11.26
CA PHE A 131 -4.40 6.23 -11.28
C PHE A 131 -3.01 6.15 -11.90
N ASP A 132 -2.64 7.20 -12.63
CA ASP A 132 -1.32 7.35 -13.22
C ASP A 132 -0.32 7.80 -12.15
N LEU A 133 0.39 6.84 -11.59
CA LEU A 133 1.38 7.09 -10.54
C LEU A 133 2.62 7.85 -11.06
N ASP A 134 2.90 7.85 -12.37
CA ASP A 134 3.98 8.65 -12.93
C ASP A 134 3.65 10.14 -12.80
N LYS A 135 2.41 10.54 -13.07
CA LYS A 135 1.95 11.93 -12.84
C LYS A 135 2.01 12.33 -11.37
N MET A 136 1.66 11.40 -10.46
CA MET A 136 1.81 11.65 -9.03
C MET A 136 3.27 11.89 -8.64
N GLY A 137 4.18 11.10 -9.19
CA GLY A 137 5.61 11.25 -8.96
C GLY A 137 6.18 12.56 -9.52
N GLU A 138 5.73 13.00 -10.68
CA GLU A 138 6.09 14.29 -11.27
C GLU A 138 5.61 15.44 -10.37
N TYR A 139 4.33 15.42 -9.99
CA TYR A 139 3.76 16.40 -9.06
C TYR A 139 4.50 16.45 -7.72
N HIS A 140 4.85 15.29 -7.15
CA HIS A 140 5.61 15.21 -5.89
C HIS A 140 6.97 15.89 -6.00
N ILE A 141 7.68 15.68 -7.11
CA ILE A 141 9.00 16.29 -7.35
C ILE A 141 8.87 17.81 -7.56
N GLU A 142 7.88 18.23 -8.33
CA GLU A 142 7.66 19.65 -8.66
C GLU A 142 7.20 20.45 -7.43
N SER A 143 6.34 19.87 -6.60
CA SER A 143 5.85 20.53 -5.37
C SER A 143 6.91 20.64 -4.28
N GLY A 144 7.97 19.80 -4.34
CA GLY A 144 8.98 19.73 -3.29
C GLY A 144 8.44 19.27 -1.94
N ALA A 145 7.29 18.61 -1.92
CA ALA A 145 6.66 18.12 -0.70
C ALA A 145 7.41 16.89 -0.16
N ASP A 146 7.45 16.71 1.14
CA ASP A 146 7.99 15.50 1.78
C ASP A 146 7.06 14.30 1.60
N ILE A 147 5.74 14.54 1.59
CA ILE A 147 4.70 13.53 1.42
C ILE A 147 3.63 14.06 0.48
N THR A 148 3.24 13.26 -0.52
CA THR A 148 2.10 13.53 -1.39
C THR A 148 1.07 12.42 -1.22
N VAL A 149 -0.19 12.80 -1.03
CA VAL A 149 -1.29 11.86 -0.78
C VAL A 149 -2.28 11.93 -1.93
N LEU A 150 -2.65 10.78 -2.46
CA LEU A 150 -3.76 10.64 -3.40
C LEU A 150 -5.06 10.48 -2.61
N CYS A 151 -6.00 11.39 -2.80
CA CYS A 151 -7.30 11.37 -2.15
C CYS A 151 -8.42 11.71 -3.15
N ASN A 152 -9.64 11.36 -2.78
CA ASN A 152 -10.85 11.77 -3.50
C ASN A 152 -11.53 12.91 -2.74
N GLU A 153 -12.34 13.70 -3.44
CA GLU A 153 -13.27 14.62 -2.80
C GLU A 153 -14.24 13.85 -1.91
N ALA A 154 -14.45 14.33 -0.69
CA ALA A 154 -15.34 13.71 0.26
C ALA A 154 -16.80 13.92 -0.17
N GLN A 155 -17.52 12.84 -0.44
CA GLN A 155 -18.96 12.86 -0.67
C GLN A 155 -19.71 12.52 0.62
N GLY A 156 -19.65 13.45 1.60
CA GLY A 156 -20.28 13.27 2.89
C GLY A 156 -19.36 12.66 3.96
N TYR A 157 -19.91 12.54 5.19
CA TYR A 157 -19.20 12.00 6.34
C TYR A 157 -19.02 10.47 6.21
N ASN A 158 -17.80 10.01 6.34
CA ASN A 158 -17.48 8.60 6.46
C ASN A 158 -16.63 8.37 7.71
N ALA A 159 -17.22 7.75 8.72
CA ALA A 159 -16.58 7.47 10.01
C ALA A 159 -15.29 6.63 9.91
N ASP A 160 -15.10 5.89 8.82
CA ASP A 160 -13.92 5.04 8.58
C ASP A 160 -12.88 5.72 7.68
N ALA A 161 -13.11 6.97 7.25
CA ALA A 161 -12.19 7.69 6.37
C ALA A 161 -11.37 8.74 7.13
N THR A 162 -10.10 8.88 6.78
CA THR A 162 -9.30 10.05 7.14
C THR A 162 -9.60 11.16 6.15
N ALA A 163 -10.05 12.30 6.63
CA ALA A 163 -10.27 13.48 5.80
C ALA A 163 -9.10 14.45 5.94
N PHE A 164 -8.71 15.03 4.82
CA PHE A 164 -7.68 16.07 4.75
C PHE A 164 -8.36 17.41 4.45
N GLU A 165 -8.01 18.41 5.20
CA GLU A 165 -8.30 19.79 4.87
C GLU A 165 -7.11 20.33 4.06
N VAL A 166 -7.39 20.90 2.91
CA VAL A 166 -6.35 21.40 1.99
C VAL A 166 -6.57 22.89 1.69
N ASP A 167 -5.50 23.63 1.50
CA ASP A 167 -5.55 25.01 1.04
C ASP A 167 -5.69 25.10 -0.50
N ASP A 168 -5.75 26.33 -1.01
CA ASP A 168 -5.92 26.61 -2.43
C ASP A 168 -4.72 26.10 -3.28
N ASP A 169 -3.56 25.88 -2.67
CA ASP A 169 -2.36 25.34 -3.31
C ASP A 169 -2.29 23.80 -3.22
N GLY A 170 -3.31 23.15 -2.62
CA GLY A 170 -3.40 21.70 -2.43
C GLY A 170 -2.52 21.18 -1.29
N ARG A 171 -2.07 22.02 -0.36
CA ARG A 171 -1.31 21.60 0.81
C ARG A 171 -2.26 21.16 1.93
N VAL A 172 -1.91 20.08 2.58
CA VAL A 172 -2.66 19.60 3.75
C VAL A 172 -2.39 20.53 4.93
N ILE A 173 -3.45 21.19 5.41
CA ILE A 173 -3.43 22.11 6.58
C ILE A 173 -4.12 21.50 7.80
N GLY A 174 -4.91 20.46 7.62
CA GLY A 174 -5.58 19.73 8.69
C GLY A 174 -5.81 18.26 8.38
N VAL A 175 -5.85 17.43 9.41
CA VAL A 175 -6.15 15.98 9.30
C VAL A 175 -7.24 15.65 10.31
N HIS A 176 -8.35 15.16 9.83
CA HIS A 176 -9.51 14.79 10.63
C HIS A 176 -9.67 13.27 10.59
N ASN A 177 -9.52 12.64 11.75
CA ASN A 177 -9.85 11.24 11.97
C ASN A 177 -11.18 11.16 12.68
N SER A 178 -12.07 10.35 12.17
CA SER A 178 -13.35 10.05 12.80
C SER A 178 -13.23 8.92 13.82
#